data_8d0297409d88046462d31c0e7d382445
#
_entry.id   8d0297409d88046462d31c0e7d382445
#
_cell.length_a   1.000
_cell.length_b   1.000
_cell.length_c   1.000
_cell.angle_alpha   90.00
_cell.angle_beta   90.00
_cell.angle_gamma   90.00
#
_symmetry.space_group_name_H-M   'P 1'
#
loop_
_entity.id
_entity.type
_entity.pdbx_description
1 polymer ?
#
loop_
_entity_poly.entity_id
_entity_poly.type
_entity_poly.pdbx_seq_one_letter_code
_entity_poly.pdbx_strand_id
1 'polypeptide(L)'
;MFTERKDYNKVITVKLVIPGRCNAKCPFCYNKDKRISCDKQQFLDNFINSLDDIICRIGDKNPISVDITGGEPTLDPELLAKVLIKLKQYDIKSKVLRTTITTNGTNLKEVIPFMKGVIDYVNISIHDWRPFRREDILGFCITGIQYKDMIKALNDIGITVSACAVIYKKIPNFVKWRDFFIDWAKEVGFISVRFRCDVFWEESDVFDTYLVDSKNDTNKFDVIDYENTTDSHWCRLRRKDKMRVFFLHGVLDTSLKTKGIEYVIDDDGHCYCDYYKRTKIEDYEYEVGKIYDWVN
;
A
#
# COMPACT_ATOMS: atom_id res chain seq x y z
N MET A 1 3.80 -17.55 14.36
CA MET A 1 2.59 -18.27 14.77
C MET A 1 1.40 -17.41 14.34
N PHE A 2 0.76 -17.73 13.22
CA PHE A 2 -0.41 -16.96 12.76
C PHE A 2 -1.61 -17.56 13.46
N THR A 3 -2.12 -16.86 14.47
CA THR A 3 -3.40 -17.19 15.08
C THR A 3 -4.50 -17.11 14.04
N GLU A 4 -5.36 -18.11 14.02
CA GLU A 4 -6.56 -18.18 13.20
C GLU A 4 -7.35 -16.87 13.28
N ARG A 5 -7.76 -16.36 12.11
CA ARG A 5 -8.55 -15.14 12.00
C ARG A 5 -9.89 -15.32 12.70
N LYS A 6 -10.06 -14.71 13.83
CA LYS A 6 -11.38 -14.18 14.22
C LYS A 6 -11.77 -13.16 13.16
N ASP A 7 -13.03 -13.23 12.72
CA ASP A 7 -13.66 -12.39 11.71
C ASP A 7 -13.25 -10.90 11.77
N TYR A 8 -12.12 -10.56 11.13
CA TYR A 8 -11.79 -9.15 10.87
C TYR A 8 -12.60 -8.70 9.65
N ASN A 9 -13.92 -8.60 9.82
CA ASN A 9 -14.81 -8.21 8.74
C ASN A 9 -14.54 -6.83 8.18
N LYS A 10 -13.73 -5.97 8.86
CA LYS A 10 -13.29 -4.68 8.30
C LYS A 10 -12.01 -4.20 8.97
N VAL A 11 -10.88 -4.36 8.31
CA VAL A 11 -9.65 -3.62 8.68
C VAL A 11 -9.76 -2.23 8.08
N ILE A 12 -9.78 -1.22 8.92
CA ILE A 12 -9.77 0.17 8.47
C ILE A 12 -8.35 0.58 8.11
N THR A 13 -8.16 1.15 6.93
CA THR A 13 -6.86 1.62 6.48
C THR A 13 -6.76 3.14 6.65
N VAL A 14 -5.76 3.58 7.39
CA VAL A 14 -5.36 4.99 7.48
C VAL A 14 -4.18 5.19 6.56
N LYS A 15 -4.33 6.03 5.53
CA LYS A 15 -3.22 6.47 4.68
C LYS A 15 -2.55 7.69 5.30
N LEU A 16 -1.27 7.56 5.60
CA LEU A 16 -0.43 8.68 6.04
C LEU A 16 0.39 9.17 4.85
N VAL A 17 0.03 10.31 4.31
CA VAL A 17 0.63 10.90 3.10
C VAL A 17 1.77 11.82 3.50
N ILE A 18 3.01 11.36 3.31
CA ILE A 18 4.20 12.17 3.60
C ILE A 18 4.30 13.30 2.58
N PRO A 19 4.44 14.58 3.04
CA PRO A 19 4.63 15.72 2.16
C PRO A 19 5.88 15.58 1.29
N GLY A 20 5.78 15.97 0.04
CA GLY A 20 6.91 16.00 -0.86
C GLY A 20 6.60 15.56 -2.28
N ARG A 21 7.61 15.65 -3.13
CA ARG A 21 7.53 15.27 -4.54
C ARG A 21 7.83 13.78 -4.73
N CYS A 22 7.58 13.29 -5.93
CA CYS A 22 8.07 12.01 -6.39
C CYS A 22 9.09 12.21 -7.50
N ASN A 23 10.14 11.40 -7.51
CA ASN A 23 11.13 11.36 -8.59
C ASN A 23 10.74 10.38 -9.71
N ALA A 24 9.71 9.56 -9.50
CA ALA A 24 9.23 8.64 -10.52
C ALA A 24 8.25 9.30 -11.51
N LYS A 25 8.16 8.70 -12.71
CA LYS A 25 7.33 9.21 -13.83
C LYS A 25 6.20 8.24 -14.20
N CYS A 26 5.71 7.46 -13.24
CA CYS A 26 4.71 6.41 -13.47
C CYS A 26 3.51 6.94 -14.25
N PRO A 27 3.14 6.33 -15.41
CA PRO A 27 2.04 6.82 -16.24
C PRO A 27 0.67 6.73 -15.58
N PHE A 28 0.51 5.81 -14.61
CA PHE A 28 -0.69 5.53 -13.83
C PHE A 28 -0.69 6.23 -12.46
N CYS A 29 0.20 7.19 -12.21
CA CYS A 29 0.30 7.85 -10.92
C CYS A 29 -0.88 8.80 -10.71
N TYR A 30 -1.72 8.53 -9.73
CA TYR A 30 -2.86 9.38 -9.38
C TYR A 30 -2.45 10.69 -8.68
N ASN A 31 -1.20 10.78 -8.20
CA ASN A 31 -0.63 11.99 -7.61
C ASN A 31 0.16 12.86 -8.61
N LYS A 32 0.13 12.53 -9.91
CA LYS A 32 0.98 13.13 -10.93
C LYS A 32 0.89 14.67 -10.99
N ASP A 33 -0.31 15.18 -10.75
CA ASP A 33 -0.58 16.63 -10.84
C ASP A 33 -0.71 17.30 -9.46
N LYS A 34 -0.64 16.54 -8.38
CA LYS A 34 -0.66 17.08 -7.03
C LYS A 34 0.72 17.60 -6.68
N ARG A 35 0.90 18.89 -6.84
CA ARG A 35 2.05 19.62 -6.25
C ARG A 35 1.78 19.74 -4.75
N ILE A 36 2.34 18.84 -4.01
CA ILE A 36 2.27 18.85 -2.55
C ILE A 36 3.25 19.93 -2.09
N SER A 37 2.75 21.14 -1.95
CA SER A 37 3.45 22.26 -1.32
C SER A 37 2.90 22.39 0.09
N CYS A 38 3.51 21.70 1.03
CA CYS A 38 3.09 21.74 2.42
C CYS A 38 4.25 22.20 3.29
N ASP A 39 3.91 22.90 4.35
CA ASP A 39 4.82 23.13 5.46
C ASP A 39 5.05 21.81 6.19
N LYS A 40 6.27 21.27 6.02
CA LYS A 40 6.69 20.02 6.64
C LYS A 40 6.58 20.06 8.18
N GLN A 41 6.77 21.25 8.77
CA GLN A 41 6.64 21.42 10.21
C GLN A 41 5.17 21.32 10.63
N GLN A 42 4.26 21.96 9.91
CA GLN A 42 2.82 21.87 10.15
C GLN A 42 2.35 20.42 10.06
N PHE A 43 2.80 19.65 9.05
CA PHE A 43 2.52 18.23 8.95
C PHE A 43 3.00 17.47 10.19
N LEU A 44 4.27 17.68 10.60
CA LEU A 44 4.86 17.02 11.77
C LEU A 44 4.13 17.36 13.07
N ASP A 45 3.55 18.54 13.18
CA ASP A 45 2.83 18.98 14.37
C ASP A 45 1.42 18.38 14.44
N ASN A 46 0.79 18.15 13.31
CA ASN A 46 -0.63 17.76 13.24
C ASN A 46 -0.86 16.26 13.11
N PHE A 47 -0.03 15.51 12.38
CA PHE A 47 -0.38 14.15 11.95
C PHE A 47 -0.58 13.15 13.12
N ILE A 48 0.12 13.32 14.22
CA ILE A 48 -0.05 12.45 15.40
C ILE A 48 -1.41 12.67 16.04
N ASN A 49 -1.83 13.93 16.18
CA ASN A 49 -3.14 14.26 16.76
C ASN A 49 -4.27 13.71 15.88
N SER A 50 -4.14 13.86 14.55
CA SER A 50 -5.09 13.30 13.59
C SER A 50 -5.15 11.77 13.63
N LEU A 51 -4.00 11.11 13.79
CA LEU A 51 -3.94 9.66 13.92
C LEU A 51 -4.55 9.18 15.23
N ASP A 52 -4.26 9.86 16.34
CA ASP A 52 -4.82 9.54 17.65
C ASP A 52 -6.36 9.71 17.67
N ASP A 53 -6.86 10.77 17.07
CA ASP A 53 -8.30 11.00 16.93
C ASP A 53 -9.00 9.86 16.18
N ILE A 54 -8.44 9.40 15.05
CA ILE A 54 -8.97 8.25 14.32
C ILE A 54 -8.95 6.98 15.19
N ILE A 55 -7.82 6.72 15.86
CA ILE A 55 -7.67 5.51 16.68
C ILE A 55 -8.65 5.52 17.84
N CYS A 56 -8.84 6.66 18.51
CA CYS A 56 -9.80 6.80 19.60
C CYS A 56 -11.24 6.62 19.14
N ARG A 57 -11.60 7.11 17.96
CA ARG A 57 -12.98 7.01 17.44
C ARG A 57 -13.37 5.62 16.99
N ILE A 58 -12.44 4.87 16.40
CA ILE A 58 -12.76 3.61 15.69
C ILE A 58 -11.96 2.40 16.17
N GLY A 59 -10.86 2.60 16.91
CA GLY A 59 -9.90 1.55 17.25
C GLY A 59 -10.47 0.43 18.10
N ASP A 60 -11.39 0.73 19.00
CA ASP A 60 -12.04 -0.25 19.88
C ASP A 60 -12.97 -1.23 19.13
N LYS A 61 -13.50 -0.79 17.99
CA LYS A 61 -14.47 -1.56 17.20
C LYS A 61 -13.85 -2.25 15.98
N ASN A 62 -12.77 -1.68 15.44
CA ASN A 62 -12.19 -2.14 14.20
C ASN A 62 -10.67 -2.14 14.27
N PRO A 63 -9.99 -3.20 13.76
CA PRO A 63 -8.54 -3.18 13.63
C PRO A 63 -8.11 -2.13 12.58
N ILE A 64 -7.11 -1.34 12.94
CA ILE A 64 -6.57 -0.27 12.09
C ILE A 64 -5.26 -0.73 11.47
N SER A 65 -5.06 -0.41 10.20
CA SER A 65 -3.77 -0.51 9.50
C SER A 65 -3.33 0.88 9.05
N VAL A 66 -2.06 1.20 9.22
CA VAL A 66 -1.48 2.46 8.73
C VAL A 66 -0.63 2.17 7.50
N ASP A 67 -0.94 2.84 6.39
CA ASP A 67 -0.19 2.78 5.14
C ASP A 67 0.50 4.12 4.88
N ILE A 68 1.81 4.18 5.10
CA ILE A 68 2.63 5.36 4.82
C ILE A 68 2.90 5.42 3.31
N THR A 69 2.56 6.55 2.72
CA THR A 69 2.68 6.81 1.28
C THR A 69 2.98 8.31 1.05
N GLY A 70 2.80 8.81 -0.16
CA GLY A 70 3.00 10.23 -0.51
C GLY A 70 3.30 10.38 -1.98
N GLY A 71 4.14 11.34 -2.34
CA GLY A 71 4.83 11.33 -3.62
C GLY A 71 5.82 10.15 -3.62
N GLU A 72 7.03 10.36 -3.11
CA GLU A 72 7.94 9.30 -2.70
C GLU A 72 8.38 9.54 -1.25
N PRO A 73 7.93 8.72 -0.28
CA PRO A 73 8.21 8.97 1.13
C PRO A 73 9.70 9.00 1.48
N THR A 74 10.51 8.20 0.77
CA THR A 74 11.95 8.09 1.02
C THR A 74 12.77 9.14 0.28
N LEU A 75 12.15 10.01 -0.52
CA LEU A 75 12.86 11.07 -1.23
C LEU A 75 13.37 12.16 -0.27
N ASP A 76 12.70 12.32 0.87
CA ASP A 76 13.12 13.15 1.98
C ASP A 76 13.37 12.27 3.23
N PRO A 77 14.57 11.66 3.33
CA PRO A 77 14.88 10.73 4.41
C PRO A 77 14.82 11.38 5.79
N GLU A 78 15.15 12.67 5.89
CA GLU A 78 15.11 13.42 7.16
C GLU A 78 13.68 13.57 7.67
N LEU A 79 12.76 13.99 6.80
CA LEU A 79 11.35 14.11 7.15
C LEU A 79 10.77 12.75 7.55
N LEU A 80 11.01 11.72 6.74
CA LEU A 80 10.50 10.38 7.03
C LEU A 80 11.08 9.84 8.35
N ALA A 81 12.37 10.05 8.63
CA ALA A 81 12.96 9.66 9.90
C ALA A 81 12.26 10.35 11.09
N LYS A 82 11.97 11.63 11.00
CA LYS A 82 11.21 12.38 12.04
C LYS A 82 9.81 11.79 12.24
N VAL A 83 9.12 11.44 11.15
CA VAL A 83 7.80 10.77 11.21
C VAL A 83 7.90 9.42 11.92
N LEU A 84 8.86 8.58 11.54
CA LEU A 84 9.06 7.27 12.15
C LEU A 84 9.42 7.37 13.63
N ILE A 85 10.23 8.35 14.02
CA ILE A 85 10.56 8.62 15.44
C ILE A 85 9.29 9.00 16.20
N LYS A 86 8.47 9.93 15.67
CA LYS A 86 7.20 10.32 16.30
C LYS A 86 6.23 9.13 16.44
N LEU A 87 6.07 8.31 15.39
CA LEU A 87 5.25 7.09 15.46
C LEU A 87 5.76 6.10 16.50
N LYS A 88 7.07 5.97 16.66
CA LYS A 88 7.67 5.13 17.68
C LYS A 88 7.41 5.67 19.09
N GLN A 89 7.57 6.98 19.30
CA GLN A 89 7.27 7.65 20.58
C GLN A 89 5.79 7.55 20.94
N TYR A 90 4.91 7.57 19.95
CA TYR A 90 3.48 7.36 20.09
C TYR A 90 3.08 5.91 20.39
N ASP A 91 4.03 4.98 20.33
CA ASP A 91 3.82 3.54 20.49
C ASP A 91 2.78 2.97 19.53
N ILE A 92 2.91 3.34 18.25
CA ILE A 92 1.97 2.95 17.18
C ILE A 92 1.72 1.43 17.15
N LYS A 93 2.72 0.62 17.51
CA LYS A 93 2.64 -0.84 17.46
C LYS A 93 1.64 -1.44 18.44
N SER A 94 1.37 -0.78 19.56
CA SER A 94 0.35 -1.21 20.53
C SER A 94 -1.07 -0.84 20.09
N LYS A 95 -1.22 0.08 19.15
CA LYS A 95 -2.48 0.73 18.78
C LYS A 95 -3.05 0.27 17.44
N VAL A 96 -2.20 -0.27 16.54
CA VAL A 96 -2.62 -0.67 15.20
C VAL A 96 -2.21 -2.10 14.88
N LEU A 97 -2.99 -2.73 14.00
CA LEU A 97 -2.74 -4.11 13.56
C LEU A 97 -1.42 -4.24 12.81
N ARG A 98 -1.10 -3.25 11.98
CA ARG A 98 0.13 -3.22 11.18
C ARG A 98 0.43 -1.83 10.65
N THR A 99 1.71 -1.59 10.39
CA THR A 99 2.20 -0.40 9.69
C THR A 99 2.94 -0.81 8.42
N THR A 100 2.57 -0.21 7.31
CA THR A 100 3.14 -0.49 5.98
C THR A 100 3.71 0.80 5.40
N ILE A 101 4.80 0.74 4.66
CA ILE A 101 5.26 1.83 3.80
C ILE A 101 5.31 1.38 2.35
N THR A 102 4.82 2.22 1.44
CA THR A 102 4.91 2.02 -0.01
C THR A 102 5.89 3.03 -0.60
N THR A 103 6.93 2.54 -1.27
CA THR A 103 8.04 3.34 -1.81
C THR A 103 8.51 2.82 -3.16
N ASN A 104 9.14 3.66 -3.96
CA ASN A 104 9.84 3.25 -5.17
C ASN A 104 11.29 2.75 -4.87
N GLY A 105 11.73 2.84 -3.62
CA GLY A 105 13.03 2.36 -3.15
C GLY A 105 14.16 3.39 -3.21
N THR A 106 13.93 4.60 -3.73
CA THR A 106 14.95 5.67 -3.73
C THR A 106 15.27 6.05 -2.28
N ASN A 107 16.54 6.22 -1.94
CA ASN A 107 17.03 6.58 -0.60
C ASN A 107 16.51 5.68 0.55
N LEU A 108 15.90 4.54 0.24
CA LEU A 108 15.32 3.64 1.25
C LEU A 108 16.37 3.22 2.31
N LYS A 109 17.62 3.00 1.90
CA LYS A 109 18.72 2.60 2.80
C LYS A 109 18.94 3.59 3.94
N GLU A 110 18.73 4.88 3.70
CA GLU A 110 18.96 5.95 4.68
C GLU A 110 17.96 5.93 5.83
N VAL A 111 16.74 5.41 5.58
CA VAL A 111 15.65 5.39 6.56
C VAL A 111 15.46 4.03 7.26
N ILE A 112 16.07 2.96 6.75
CA ILE A 112 15.98 1.61 7.36
C ILE A 112 16.29 1.62 8.88
N PRO A 113 17.30 2.33 9.40
CA PRO A 113 17.60 2.35 10.82
C PRO A 113 16.43 2.84 11.69
N PHE A 114 15.58 3.70 11.17
CA PHE A 114 14.43 4.27 11.88
C PHE A 114 13.16 3.40 11.80
N MET A 115 13.13 2.41 10.91
CA MET A 115 11.95 1.58 10.66
C MET A 115 11.73 0.50 11.72
N LYS A 116 12.79 0.07 12.41
CA LYS A 116 12.71 -1.01 13.39
C LYS A 116 11.75 -0.68 14.54
N GLY A 117 10.78 -1.58 14.77
CA GLY A 117 9.76 -1.41 15.80
C GLY A 117 8.64 -0.42 15.44
N VAL A 118 8.61 0.07 14.19
CA VAL A 118 7.54 0.93 13.66
C VAL A 118 6.90 0.28 12.44
N ILE A 119 7.70 -0.14 11.47
CA ILE A 119 7.24 -0.69 10.18
C ILE A 119 7.21 -2.22 10.25
N ASP A 120 6.11 -2.82 9.77
CA ASP A 120 5.97 -4.27 9.61
C ASP A 120 6.25 -4.71 8.18
N TYR A 121 5.82 -3.88 7.20
CA TYR A 121 5.85 -4.22 5.78
C TYR A 121 6.40 -3.08 4.95
N VAL A 122 7.23 -3.41 3.98
CA VAL A 122 7.67 -2.49 2.93
C VAL A 122 7.17 -3.02 1.58
N ASN A 123 6.38 -2.22 0.89
CA ASN A 123 5.95 -2.46 -0.47
C ASN A 123 6.85 -1.67 -1.41
N ILE A 124 7.69 -2.34 -2.20
CA ILE A 124 8.55 -1.68 -3.19
C ILE A 124 7.87 -1.70 -4.55
N SER A 125 7.68 -0.52 -5.13
CA SER A 125 7.09 -0.32 -6.46
C SER A 125 8.09 -0.72 -7.54
N ILE A 126 7.89 -1.87 -8.15
CA ILE A 126 8.78 -2.47 -9.18
C ILE A 126 8.17 -2.31 -10.58
N HIS A 127 6.90 -2.61 -10.72
CA HIS A 127 6.04 -2.54 -11.92
C HIS A 127 6.45 -3.48 -13.07
N ASP A 128 7.73 -3.76 -13.29
CA ASP A 128 8.21 -4.76 -14.25
C ASP A 128 9.53 -5.39 -13.76
N TRP A 129 9.74 -6.68 -14.03
CA TRP A 129 10.96 -7.39 -13.67
C TRP A 129 12.16 -7.03 -14.56
N ARG A 130 11.93 -6.54 -15.77
CA ARG A 130 12.95 -6.14 -16.76
C ARG A 130 13.50 -4.75 -16.44
N PRO A 131 14.83 -4.56 -16.32
CA PRO A 131 15.41 -3.27 -15.93
C PRO A 131 15.00 -2.12 -16.83
N PHE A 132 15.06 -2.31 -18.17
CA PHE A 132 14.70 -1.26 -19.12
C PHE A 132 13.23 -0.85 -19.04
N ARG A 133 12.32 -1.79 -18.71
CA ARG A 133 10.91 -1.47 -18.51
C ARG A 133 10.65 -0.72 -17.20
N ARG A 134 11.43 -1.05 -16.15
CA ARG A 134 11.38 -0.25 -14.92
C ARG A 134 11.81 1.20 -15.18
N GLU A 135 12.89 1.38 -15.95
CA GLU A 135 13.36 2.70 -16.34
C GLU A 135 12.32 3.47 -17.18
N ASP A 136 11.67 2.80 -18.15
CA ASP A 136 10.56 3.39 -18.91
C ASP A 136 9.41 3.87 -18.00
N ILE A 137 9.06 3.08 -16.97
CA ILE A 137 7.92 3.36 -16.09
C ILE A 137 8.28 4.36 -15.00
N LEU A 138 9.40 4.17 -14.31
CA LEU A 138 9.79 4.96 -13.14
C LEU A 138 10.61 6.20 -13.52
N GLY A 139 11.30 6.17 -14.67
CA GLY A 139 12.27 7.19 -15.08
C GLY A 139 13.68 6.95 -14.49
N PHE A 140 13.88 5.85 -13.78
CA PHE A 140 15.16 5.39 -13.24
C PHE A 140 15.13 3.87 -13.03
N CYS A 141 16.31 3.27 -12.81
CA CYS A 141 16.41 1.85 -12.53
C CYS A 141 17.25 1.58 -11.28
N ILE A 142 16.70 0.79 -10.36
CA ILE A 142 17.43 0.17 -9.26
C ILE A 142 17.82 -1.24 -9.70
N THR A 143 19.08 -1.60 -9.55
CA THR A 143 19.60 -2.92 -9.97
C THR A 143 19.12 -4.04 -9.05
N GLY A 144 19.13 -5.28 -9.54
CA GLY A 144 18.80 -6.45 -8.71
C GLY A 144 19.72 -6.60 -7.49
N ILE A 145 20.99 -6.21 -7.60
CA ILE A 145 21.95 -6.23 -6.48
C ILE A 145 21.53 -5.21 -5.41
N GLN A 146 21.20 -3.99 -5.83
CA GLN A 146 20.73 -2.96 -4.90
C GLN A 146 19.45 -3.38 -4.18
N TYR A 147 18.49 -4.04 -4.87
CA TYR A 147 17.32 -4.61 -4.23
C TYR A 147 17.69 -5.69 -3.21
N LYS A 148 18.59 -6.65 -3.57
CA LYS A 148 19.05 -7.71 -2.64
C LYS A 148 19.60 -7.11 -1.35
N ASP A 149 20.44 -6.09 -1.45
CA ASP A 149 21.03 -5.42 -0.28
C ASP A 149 19.97 -4.74 0.59
N MET A 150 19.01 -4.02 -0.02
CA MET A 150 17.93 -3.36 0.71
C MET A 150 17.02 -4.38 1.40
N ILE A 151 16.63 -5.44 0.69
CA ILE A 151 15.76 -6.49 1.22
C ILE A 151 16.44 -7.20 2.39
N LYS A 152 17.74 -7.52 2.24
CA LYS A 152 18.52 -8.13 3.32
C LYS A 152 18.52 -7.24 4.56
N ALA A 153 18.82 -5.95 4.41
CA ALA A 153 18.86 -5.00 5.52
C ALA A 153 17.50 -4.86 6.23
N LEU A 154 16.40 -4.88 5.48
CA LEU A 154 15.03 -4.85 6.04
C LEU A 154 14.69 -6.16 6.77
N ASN A 155 15.03 -7.31 6.17
CA ASN A 155 14.79 -8.61 6.79
C ASN A 155 15.60 -8.79 8.08
N ASP A 156 16.84 -8.28 8.12
CA ASP A 156 17.73 -8.35 9.31
C ASP A 156 17.12 -7.60 10.53
N ILE A 157 16.22 -6.64 10.28
CA ILE A 157 15.48 -5.93 11.33
C ILE A 157 14.03 -6.41 11.51
N GLY A 158 13.64 -7.51 10.85
CA GLY A 158 12.34 -8.17 11.00
C GLY A 158 11.22 -7.60 10.12
N ILE A 159 11.53 -6.79 9.11
CA ILE A 159 10.54 -6.19 8.21
C ILE A 159 10.31 -7.08 6.99
N THR A 160 9.04 -7.31 6.68
CA THR A 160 8.59 -8.08 5.52
C THR A 160 8.58 -7.21 4.25
N VAL A 161 9.16 -7.70 3.15
CA VAL A 161 9.28 -6.93 1.91
C VAL A 161 8.48 -7.57 0.77
N SER A 162 7.69 -6.75 0.07
CA SER A 162 6.88 -7.16 -1.09
C SER A 162 7.28 -6.41 -2.35
N ALA A 163 7.35 -7.12 -3.49
CA ALA A 163 7.43 -6.49 -4.79
C ALA A 163 6.03 -6.12 -5.30
N CYS A 164 5.82 -4.88 -5.69
CA CYS A 164 4.53 -4.39 -6.17
C CYS A 164 4.58 -4.02 -7.66
N ALA A 165 3.55 -4.41 -8.40
CA ALA A 165 3.34 -4.00 -9.78
C ALA A 165 1.91 -3.49 -9.98
N VAL A 166 1.77 -2.31 -10.58
CA VAL A 166 0.50 -1.79 -11.08
C VAL A 166 0.35 -2.23 -12.53
N ILE A 167 -0.76 -2.87 -12.82
CA ILE A 167 -1.14 -3.27 -14.17
C ILE A 167 -2.10 -2.20 -14.71
N TYR A 168 -1.62 -1.44 -15.67
CA TYR A 168 -2.30 -0.25 -16.21
C TYR A 168 -2.56 -0.35 -17.71
N LYS A 169 -2.27 -1.50 -18.29
CA LYS A 169 -2.54 -1.84 -19.68
C LYS A 169 -2.46 -3.34 -19.88
N LYS A 170 -3.04 -3.81 -20.96
CA LYS A 170 -2.99 -5.23 -21.37
C LYS A 170 -1.53 -5.70 -21.50
N ILE A 171 -1.24 -6.81 -20.85
CA ILE A 171 0.06 -7.47 -20.90
C ILE A 171 -0.08 -8.69 -21.83
N PRO A 172 0.58 -8.70 -23.00
CA PRO A 172 0.60 -9.88 -23.85
C PRO A 172 1.18 -11.07 -23.09
N ASN A 173 0.48 -12.21 -23.14
CA ASN A 173 0.88 -13.43 -22.42
C ASN A 173 1.14 -13.18 -20.93
N PHE A 174 0.12 -12.63 -20.23
CA PHE A 174 0.21 -12.26 -18.83
C PHE A 174 0.70 -13.40 -17.92
N VAL A 175 0.23 -14.63 -18.14
CA VAL A 175 0.64 -15.79 -17.33
C VAL A 175 2.17 -15.96 -17.34
N LYS A 176 2.77 -15.89 -18.51
CA LYS A 176 4.23 -15.99 -18.66
C LYS A 176 4.95 -14.79 -18.00
N TRP A 177 4.43 -13.58 -18.21
CA TRP A 177 4.97 -12.37 -17.60
C TRP A 177 4.88 -12.41 -16.07
N ARG A 178 3.72 -12.84 -15.53
CA ARG A 178 3.47 -13.04 -14.09
C ARG A 178 4.51 -13.99 -13.48
N ASP A 179 4.70 -15.14 -14.12
CA ASP A 179 5.61 -16.16 -13.62
C ASP A 179 7.05 -15.65 -13.58
N PHE A 180 7.52 -15.00 -14.64
CA PHE A 180 8.85 -14.36 -14.66
C PHE A 180 8.98 -13.26 -13.59
N PHE A 181 7.95 -12.45 -13.37
CA PHE A 181 7.97 -11.43 -12.32
C PHE A 181 8.13 -12.08 -10.94
N ILE A 182 7.37 -13.14 -10.67
CA ILE A 182 7.42 -13.85 -9.40
C ILE A 182 8.78 -14.54 -9.22
N ASP A 183 9.32 -15.20 -10.25
CA ASP A 183 10.63 -15.86 -10.20
C ASP A 183 11.75 -14.86 -9.93
N TRP A 184 11.76 -13.75 -10.65
CA TRP A 184 12.69 -12.67 -10.42
C TRP A 184 12.57 -12.08 -9.00
N ALA A 185 11.36 -11.81 -8.54
CA ALA A 185 11.14 -11.29 -7.19
C ALA A 185 11.69 -12.25 -6.13
N LYS A 186 11.47 -13.55 -6.29
CA LYS A 186 12.01 -14.58 -5.40
C LYS A 186 13.54 -14.61 -5.43
N GLU A 187 14.15 -14.57 -6.62
CA GLU A 187 15.60 -14.55 -6.79
C GLU A 187 16.26 -13.37 -6.10
N VAL A 188 15.59 -12.21 -6.15
CA VAL A 188 16.04 -10.97 -5.50
C VAL A 188 15.84 -11.00 -3.98
N GLY A 189 14.95 -11.86 -3.47
CA GLY A 189 14.73 -12.06 -2.04
C GLY A 189 13.41 -11.52 -1.50
N PHE A 190 12.51 -11.07 -2.36
CA PHE A 190 11.15 -10.73 -1.94
C PHE A 190 10.41 -11.99 -1.47
N ILE A 191 9.57 -11.87 -0.45
CA ILE A 191 8.76 -12.98 0.08
C ILE A 191 7.32 -12.94 -0.40
N SER A 192 6.94 -11.86 -1.04
CA SER A 192 5.63 -11.72 -1.66
C SER A 192 5.64 -10.78 -2.87
N VAL A 193 4.65 -10.99 -3.73
CA VAL A 193 4.37 -10.15 -4.90
C VAL A 193 2.95 -9.65 -4.81
N ARG A 194 2.73 -8.39 -5.20
CA ARG A 194 1.42 -7.76 -5.26
C ARG A 194 1.17 -7.19 -6.64
N PHE A 195 0.16 -7.69 -7.31
CA PHE A 195 -0.37 -7.15 -8.56
C PHE A 195 -1.61 -6.32 -8.24
N ARG A 196 -1.61 -5.05 -8.65
CA ARG A 196 -2.72 -4.13 -8.45
C ARG A 196 -3.19 -3.63 -9.80
N CYS A 197 -4.50 -3.57 -9.99
CA CYS A 197 -5.07 -2.90 -11.15
C CYS A 197 -4.92 -1.38 -11.01
N ASP A 198 -4.61 -0.70 -12.11
CA ASP A 198 -4.78 0.74 -12.18
C ASP A 198 -6.27 1.07 -12.21
N VAL A 199 -6.69 1.89 -11.28
CA VAL A 199 -8.10 2.27 -11.10
C VAL A 199 -8.63 3.17 -12.22
N PHE A 200 -7.74 3.79 -13.02
CA PHE A 200 -8.10 4.63 -14.16
C PHE A 200 -7.96 3.89 -15.52
N TRP A 201 -7.64 2.60 -15.49
CA TRP A 201 -7.52 1.85 -16.72
C TRP A 201 -8.91 1.48 -17.25
N GLU A 202 -9.28 2.00 -18.44
CA GLU A 202 -10.60 1.79 -19.05
C GLU A 202 -10.93 0.32 -19.33
N GLU A 203 -9.92 -0.51 -19.66
CA GLU A 203 -10.07 -1.95 -19.88
C GLU A 203 -9.74 -2.76 -18.61
N SER A 204 -10.05 -2.25 -17.44
CA SER A 204 -9.68 -2.87 -16.15
C SER A 204 -10.27 -4.28 -15.94
N ASP A 205 -11.36 -4.63 -16.63
CA ASP A 205 -11.95 -5.98 -16.63
C ASP A 205 -10.95 -7.07 -17.11
N VAL A 206 -9.97 -6.69 -17.92
CA VAL A 206 -8.87 -7.58 -18.32
C VAL A 206 -8.05 -8.02 -17.09
N PHE A 207 -7.95 -7.19 -16.06
CA PHE A 207 -7.27 -7.57 -14.82
C PHE A 207 -8.00 -8.69 -14.08
N ASP A 208 -9.33 -8.70 -14.10
CA ASP A 208 -10.11 -9.77 -13.49
C ASP A 208 -9.88 -11.10 -14.19
N THR A 209 -9.71 -11.07 -15.53
CA THR A 209 -9.28 -12.27 -16.26
C THR A 209 -7.94 -12.77 -15.75
N TYR A 210 -6.96 -11.88 -15.52
CA TYR A 210 -5.64 -12.25 -14.98
C TYR A 210 -5.72 -12.84 -13.56
N LEU A 211 -6.61 -12.29 -12.73
CA LEU A 211 -6.89 -12.80 -11.40
C LEU A 211 -7.49 -14.20 -11.47
N VAL A 212 -8.51 -14.40 -12.31
CA VAL A 212 -9.19 -15.69 -12.49
C VAL A 212 -8.25 -16.74 -13.05
N ASP A 213 -7.46 -16.42 -14.09
CA ASP A 213 -6.47 -17.32 -14.66
C ASP A 213 -5.44 -17.76 -13.60
N SER A 214 -4.99 -16.82 -12.78
CA SER A 214 -4.04 -17.12 -11.72
C SER A 214 -4.64 -17.97 -10.61
N LYS A 215 -5.89 -17.72 -10.23
CA LYS A 215 -6.64 -18.50 -9.23
C LYS A 215 -6.87 -19.93 -9.71
N ASN A 216 -7.13 -20.13 -11.00
CA ASN A 216 -7.41 -21.42 -11.60
C ASN A 216 -6.15 -22.23 -11.96
N ASP A 217 -4.97 -21.63 -11.89
CA ASP A 217 -3.67 -22.32 -12.12
C ASP A 217 -3.26 -23.15 -10.88
N THR A 218 -4.06 -24.18 -10.56
CA THR A 218 -3.87 -25.01 -9.37
C THR A 218 -2.59 -25.84 -9.37
N ASN A 219 -1.96 -25.99 -10.54
CA ASN A 219 -0.65 -26.63 -10.65
C ASN A 219 0.45 -25.77 -10.00
N LYS A 220 0.31 -24.43 -10.02
CA LYS A 220 1.30 -23.50 -9.50
C LYS A 220 0.90 -22.88 -8.17
N PHE A 221 -0.38 -22.68 -7.94
CA PHE A 221 -0.88 -21.94 -6.78
C PHE A 221 -1.90 -22.73 -5.96
N ASP A 222 -1.85 -22.49 -4.66
CA ASP A 222 -2.93 -22.79 -3.72
C ASP A 222 -3.68 -21.50 -3.44
N VAL A 223 -5.00 -21.53 -3.55
CA VAL A 223 -5.86 -20.40 -3.18
C VAL A 223 -5.93 -20.34 -1.65
N ILE A 224 -5.53 -19.20 -1.08
CA ILE A 224 -5.60 -18.98 0.36
C ILE A 224 -6.92 -18.32 0.72
N ASP A 225 -7.31 -17.31 -0.08
CA ASP A 225 -8.48 -16.50 0.19
C ASP A 225 -8.81 -15.63 -1.04
N TYR A 226 -10.07 -15.26 -1.21
CA TYR A 226 -10.49 -14.35 -2.30
C TYR A 226 -11.81 -13.66 -1.95
N GLU A 227 -12.05 -12.54 -2.59
CA GLU A 227 -13.31 -11.82 -2.56
C GLU A 227 -13.65 -11.39 -3.98
N ASN A 228 -14.93 -11.46 -4.30
CA ASN A 228 -15.46 -11.01 -5.57
C ASN A 228 -16.80 -10.32 -5.28
N THR A 229 -16.71 -9.01 -5.03
CA THR A 229 -17.85 -8.13 -4.77
C THR A 229 -17.94 -7.07 -5.86
N THR A 230 -19.00 -6.30 -5.88
CA THR A 230 -19.14 -5.14 -6.79
C THR A 230 -18.07 -4.08 -6.60
N ASP A 231 -17.51 -4.00 -5.40
CA ASP A 231 -16.62 -2.90 -4.99
C ASP A 231 -15.14 -3.30 -4.99
N SER A 232 -14.84 -4.60 -4.97
CA SER A 232 -13.48 -5.09 -4.83
C SER A 232 -13.34 -6.54 -5.29
N HIS A 233 -12.41 -6.77 -6.17
CA HIS A 233 -12.01 -8.12 -6.57
C HIS A 233 -10.58 -8.34 -6.10
N TRP A 234 -10.36 -9.31 -5.22
CA TRP A 234 -9.02 -9.65 -4.80
C TRP A 234 -8.83 -11.15 -4.58
N CYS A 235 -7.59 -11.60 -4.69
CA CYS A 235 -7.23 -12.98 -4.46
C CYS A 235 -5.84 -13.06 -3.80
N ARG A 236 -5.73 -13.90 -2.78
CA ARG A 236 -4.46 -14.30 -2.18
C ARG A 236 -4.14 -15.73 -2.56
N LEU A 237 -3.00 -15.89 -3.19
CA LEU A 237 -2.48 -17.17 -3.62
C LEU A 237 -1.17 -17.47 -2.89
N ARG A 238 -0.87 -18.77 -2.74
CA ARG A 238 0.44 -19.23 -2.34
C ARG A 238 0.98 -20.12 -3.45
N ARG A 239 2.08 -19.69 -4.07
CA ARG A 239 2.77 -20.55 -5.03
C ARG A 239 3.34 -21.77 -4.32
N LYS A 240 3.47 -22.91 -5.01
CA LYS A 240 3.94 -24.20 -4.43
C LYS A 240 5.30 -24.09 -3.74
N ASP A 241 6.13 -23.13 -4.14
CA ASP A 241 7.42 -22.81 -3.50
C ASP A 241 7.30 -21.82 -2.33
N LYS A 242 6.09 -21.61 -1.80
CA LYS A 242 5.72 -20.77 -0.66
C LYS A 242 5.71 -19.25 -0.93
N MET A 243 6.01 -18.77 -2.14
CA MET A 243 5.86 -17.36 -2.49
C MET A 243 4.39 -16.93 -2.36
N ARG A 244 4.13 -15.85 -1.65
CA ARG A 244 2.78 -15.26 -1.52
C ARG A 244 2.51 -14.32 -2.68
N VAL A 245 1.36 -14.46 -3.31
CA VAL A 245 0.95 -13.64 -4.46
C VAL A 245 -0.42 -13.05 -4.19
N PHE A 246 -0.55 -11.75 -4.38
CA PHE A 246 -1.78 -11.00 -4.17
C PHE A 246 -2.20 -10.35 -5.46
N PHE A 247 -3.47 -10.46 -5.80
CA PHE A 247 -4.13 -9.68 -6.84
C PHE A 247 -5.14 -8.78 -6.16
N LEU A 248 -5.16 -7.50 -6.54
CA LEU A 248 -6.09 -6.52 -6.02
C LEU A 248 -6.58 -5.62 -7.16
N HIS A 249 -7.86 -5.72 -7.45
CA HIS A 249 -8.61 -4.79 -8.28
C HIS A 249 -9.56 -4.01 -7.38
N GLY A 250 -9.18 -2.78 -7.03
CA GLY A 250 -10.09 -1.83 -6.39
C GLY A 250 -10.93 -1.16 -7.47
N VAL A 251 -12.23 -1.27 -7.36
CA VAL A 251 -13.15 -0.56 -8.27
C VAL A 251 -13.38 0.82 -7.69
N LEU A 252 -13.00 1.86 -8.44
CA LEU A 252 -13.41 3.24 -8.15
C LEU A 252 -14.83 3.42 -8.67
N ASP A 253 -15.80 3.05 -7.89
CA ASP A 253 -17.13 3.59 -8.10
C ASP A 253 -17.25 4.93 -7.39
N THR A 254 -17.11 6.00 -8.14
CA THR A 254 -17.29 7.36 -7.64
C THR A 254 -18.75 7.65 -7.25
N SER A 255 -19.69 6.77 -7.60
CA SER A 255 -21.10 6.85 -7.24
C SER A 255 -21.44 6.07 -5.97
N LEU A 256 -20.65 5.06 -5.61
CA LEU A 256 -20.82 4.30 -4.39
C LEU A 256 -20.04 4.98 -3.26
N LYS A 257 -20.75 5.45 -2.27
CA LYS A 257 -20.19 5.76 -0.95
C LYS A 257 -19.53 4.48 -0.45
N THR A 258 -18.21 4.42 -0.58
CA THR A 258 -17.41 3.22 -0.30
C THR A 258 -17.71 2.72 1.09
N LYS A 259 -18.20 1.49 1.20
CA LYS A 259 -18.45 0.81 2.48
C LYS A 259 -17.15 0.48 3.25
N GLY A 260 -15.99 0.74 2.65
CA GLY A 260 -14.69 0.70 3.31
C GLY A 260 -14.23 2.12 3.56
N ILE A 261 -14.36 2.62 4.78
CA ILE A 261 -13.89 3.95 5.13
C ILE A 261 -12.37 3.93 5.06
N GLU A 262 -11.83 4.66 4.10
CA GLU A 262 -10.41 4.93 4.00
C GLU A 262 -10.17 6.34 4.57
N TYR A 263 -9.48 6.40 5.69
CA TYR A 263 -9.06 7.68 6.25
C TYR A 263 -7.72 8.09 5.67
N VAL A 264 -7.57 9.37 5.37
CA VAL A 264 -6.34 9.93 4.82
C VAL A 264 -5.86 11.05 5.72
N ILE A 265 -4.68 10.89 6.31
CA ILE A 265 -3.93 12.01 6.90
C ILE A 265 -3.08 12.54 5.77
N ASP A 266 -3.50 13.69 5.21
CA ASP A 266 -2.90 14.27 4.02
C ASP A 266 -1.64 15.09 4.36
N ASP A 267 -1.06 15.70 3.39
CA ASP A 267 0.23 16.40 3.44
C ASP A 267 0.27 17.63 4.37
N ASP A 268 -0.88 18.09 4.85
CA ASP A 268 -1.01 19.11 5.90
C ASP A 268 -1.11 18.52 7.32
N GLY A 269 -1.12 17.20 7.43
CA GLY A 269 -1.25 16.48 8.68
C GLY A 269 -2.67 16.41 9.23
N HIS A 270 -3.68 16.91 8.52
CA HIS A 270 -5.08 16.81 8.89
C HIS A 270 -5.73 15.55 8.30
N CYS A 271 -6.76 15.06 8.98
CA CYS A 271 -7.48 13.89 8.57
C CYS A 271 -8.67 14.22 7.67
N TYR A 272 -8.81 13.43 6.61
CA TYR A 272 -9.87 13.51 5.62
C TYR A 272 -10.52 12.13 5.41
N CYS A 273 -11.82 12.12 5.11
CA CYS A 273 -12.58 10.88 4.90
C CYS A 273 -12.42 10.29 3.49
N ASP A 274 -11.86 11.04 2.58
CA ASP A 274 -11.57 10.58 1.23
C ASP A 274 -10.31 11.22 0.65
N TYR A 275 -9.67 10.50 -0.28
CA TYR A 275 -8.42 10.92 -0.90
C TYR A 275 -8.60 12.02 -1.96
N TYR A 276 -9.81 12.16 -2.52
CA TYR A 276 -10.05 12.99 -3.69
C TYR A 276 -10.71 14.32 -3.37
N LYS A 277 -11.62 14.34 -2.39
CA LYS A 277 -12.44 15.52 -2.09
C LYS A 277 -11.97 16.33 -0.90
N ARG A 278 -10.99 15.81 -0.13
CA ARG A 278 -10.51 16.43 1.12
C ARG A 278 -11.65 16.88 2.04
N THR A 279 -12.68 16.04 2.15
CA THR A 279 -13.75 16.29 3.09
C THR A 279 -13.22 16.07 4.50
N LYS A 280 -13.16 17.11 5.32
CA LYS A 280 -12.70 17.00 6.70
C LYS A 280 -13.61 16.08 7.51
N ILE A 281 -13.04 15.36 8.45
CA ILE A 281 -13.82 14.48 9.37
C ILE A 281 -14.91 15.27 10.09
N GLU A 282 -14.63 16.50 10.50
CA GLU A 282 -15.57 17.36 11.21
C GLU A 282 -16.86 17.61 10.41
N ASP A 283 -16.77 17.71 9.08
CA ASP A 283 -17.91 17.90 8.19
C ASP A 283 -18.68 16.59 7.95
N TYR A 284 -18.07 15.44 8.25
CA TYR A 284 -18.62 14.11 8.01
C TYR A 284 -19.42 13.55 9.20
N GLU A 285 -19.25 14.08 10.40
CA GLU A 285 -19.98 13.62 11.60
C GLU A 285 -21.50 13.72 11.46
N TYR A 286 -21.98 14.61 10.61
CA TYR A 286 -23.41 14.72 10.32
C TYR A 286 -23.97 13.57 9.46
N GLU A 287 -23.12 12.90 8.66
CA GLU A 287 -23.53 11.74 7.84
C GLU A 287 -23.12 10.38 8.47
N VAL A 288 -22.08 10.34 9.30
CA VAL A 288 -21.58 9.11 9.95
C VAL A 288 -22.58 8.57 10.98
N GLY A 289 -23.35 9.42 11.62
CA GLY A 289 -24.49 8.99 12.44
C GLY A 289 -25.48 8.07 11.69
N LYS A 290 -25.59 8.24 10.37
CA LYS A 290 -26.41 7.38 9.50
C LYS A 290 -25.71 6.11 9.03
N ILE A 291 -24.38 6.06 9.03
CA ILE A 291 -23.59 4.88 8.60
C ILE A 291 -23.52 3.86 9.75
N TYR A 292 -23.51 4.29 10.99
CA TYR A 292 -23.53 3.38 12.15
C TYR A 292 -24.84 2.60 12.31
N ASP A 293 -25.97 3.10 11.80
CA ASP A 293 -27.25 2.39 11.81
C ASP A 293 -27.32 1.22 10.80
N TRP A 294 -26.31 1.04 9.94
CA TRP A 294 -26.21 -0.07 8.97
C TRP A 294 -25.31 -1.22 9.45
N VAL A 295 -24.72 -1.13 10.63
CA VAL A 295 -23.76 -2.11 11.19
C VAL A 295 -24.35 -2.86 12.40
N ASN A 296 -25.56 -2.54 12.81
CA ASN A 296 -26.32 -3.27 13.85
C ASN A 296 -27.28 -4.30 13.24
#